data_34a3f2d8e3121be0817387eaff092fca
#
_entry.id   34a3f2d8e3121be0817387eaff092fca
#
_cell.length_a   1.000
_cell.length_b   1.000
_cell.length_c   1.000
_cell.angle_alpha   90.00
_cell.angle_beta   90.00
_cell.angle_gamma   90.00
#
_symmetry.space_group_name_H-M   'P 1'
#
loop_
_entity.id
_entity.type
_entity.pdbx_description
1 polymer ?
#
loop_
_entity_poly.entity_id
_entity_poly.type
_entity_poly.pdbx_seq_one_letter_code
_entity_poly.pdbx_strand_id
1 'polypeptide(L)'
;IHAATMVTAGVFLVARCSPLFELAPSAMTVVVVFGAITAFFAATVGLVQNDIKRVIAYSTCSQLGYMFVALGVGAYQVAIFHLFTHAFFKALLFLGAGSLIHAVDNEQDMTKMGGLREMIPFTWLFMLIGTLALTGFPFMAGYFSKDAIIEAAFAAHNPAHMFAFTMLVVSALFTSFYSWRLMFMT
;
A
#
# COMPACT_ATOMS: atom_id res chain seq x y z
N ILE A 1 1.51 -13.93 -6.33
CA ILE A 1 2.51 -14.39 -5.35
C ILE A 1 3.51 -13.27 -5.03
N HIS A 2 4.12 -12.61 -6.02
CA HIS A 2 5.17 -11.60 -5.80
C HIS A 2 4.68 -10.41 -4.97
N ALA A 3 3.54 -9.82 -5.33
CA ALA A 3 3.05 -8.60 -4.73
C ALA A 3 2.40 -8.76 -3.35
N ALA A 4 1.92 -9.96 -3.03
CA ALA A 4 1.21 -10.22 -1.77
C ALA A 4 2.04 -10.97 -0.73
N THR A 5 3.06 -11.73 -1.16
CA THR A 5 3.79 -12.65 -0.27
C THR A 5 5.30 -12.49 -0.30
N MET A 6 5.98 -12.63 -1.44
CA MET A 6 7.45 -12.58 -1.47
C MET A 6 8.00 -11.22 -1.05
N VAL A 7 7.39 -10.14 -1.48
CA VAL A 7 7.84 -8.78 -1.19
C VAL A 7 7.69 -8.43 0.30
N THR A 8 6.82 -9.12 1.04
CA THR A 8 6.60 -8.90 2.48
C THR A 8 7.65 -9.58 3.36
N ALA A 9 8.53 -10.41 2.78
CA ALA A 9 9.59 -11.11 3.52
C ALA A 9 10.51 -10.14 4.28
N GLY A 10 10.84 -8.97 3.70
CA GLY A 10 11.64 -7.95 4.37
C GLY A 10 10.94 -7.36 5.60
N VAL A 11 9.65 -7.11 5.52
CA VAL A 11 8.82 -6.63 6.66
C VAL A 11 8.82 -7.67 7.77
N PHE A 12 8.58 -8.93 7.42
CA PHE A 12 8.60 -10.03 8.38
C PHE A 12 9.97 -10.23 9.02
N LEU A 13 11.05 -10.11 8.23
CA LEU A 13 12.42 -10.21 8.72
C LEU A 13 12.70 -9.17 9.82
N VAL A 14 12.41 -7.89 9.56
CA VAL A 14 12.63 -6.81 10.54
C VAL A 14 11.78 -7.03 11.78
N ALA A 15 10.50 -7.41 11.62
CA ALA A 15 9.62 -7.72 12.74
C ALA A 15 10.14 -8.91 13.57
N ARG A 16 10.65 -9.96 12.92
CA ARG A 16 11.19 -11.14 13.61
C ARG A 16 12.48 -10.85 14.35
N CYS A 17 13.30 -9.95 13.81
CA CYS A 17 14.56 -9.50 14.42
C CYS A 17 14.38 -8.27 15.32
N SER A 18 13.16 -7.96 15.76
CA SER A 18 12.88 -6.81 16.63
C SER A 18 13.81 -6.67 17.84
N PRO A 19 14.20 -7.73 18.58
CA PRO A 19 15.10 -7.58 19.71
C PRO A 19 16.48 -7.04 19.32
N LEU A 20 16.96 -7.31 18.10
CA LEU A 20 18.21 -6.76 17.59
C LEU A 20 18.08 -5.29 17.18
N PHE A 21 16.96 -4.96 16.53
CA PHE A 21 16.68 -3.57 16.10
C PHE A 21 16.48 -2.63 17.28
N GLU A 22 15.83 -3.08 18.34
CA GLU A 22 15.61 -2.29 19.57
C GLU A 22 16.93 -1.91 20.27
N LEU A 23 17.98 -2.71 20.13
CA LEU A 23 19.31 -2.41 20.64
C LEU A 23 20.06 -1.36 19.78
N ALA A 24 19.55 -1.02 18.61
CA ALA A 24 20.21 -0.13 17.66
C ALA A 24 19.26 1.03 17.20
N PRO A 25 19.02 2.06 18.02
CA PRO A 25 18.11 3.17 17.70
C PRO A 25 18.44 3.90 16.39
N SER A 26 19.73 3.97 16.04
CA SER A 26 20.16 4.55 14.77
C SER A 26 19.70 3.73 13.57
N ALA A 27 19.72 2.41 13.66
CA ALA A 27 19.20 1.53 12.60
C ALA A 27 17.68 1.68 12.45
N MET A 28 16.95 1.78 13.56
CA MET A 28 15.51 2.06 13.53
C MET A 28 15.20 3.40 12.85
N THR A 29 15.95 4.45 13.13
CA THR A 29 15.80 5.76 12.46
C THR A 29 16.04 5.64 10.95
N VAL A 30 17.03 4.90 10.51
CA VAL A 30 17.28 4.62 9.09
C VAL A 30 16.10 3.91 8.46
N VAL A 31 15.54 2.89 9.13
CA VAL A 31 14.34 2.16 8.66
C VAL A 31 13.14 3.11 8.51
N VAL A 32 12.91 4.02 9.46
CA VAL A 32 11.85 5.03 9.38
C VAL A 32 12.04 5.94 8.17
N VAL A 33 13.22 6.49 7.98
CA VAL A 33 13.50 7.46 6.90
C VAL A 33 13.33 6.80 5.53
N PHE A 34 13.96 5.63 5.31
CA PHE A 34 13.82 4.91 4.04
C PHE A 34 12.39 4.42 3.79
N GLY A 35 11.69 3.98 4.84
CA GLY A 35 10.27 3.62 4.76
C GLY A 35 9.40 4.79 4.30
N ALA A 36 9.58 5.97 4.92
CA ALA A 36 8.82 7.18 4.61
C ALA A 36 9.10 7.69 3.18
N ILE A 37 10.37 7.74 2.77
CA ILE A 37 10.76 8.12 1.41
C ILE A 37 10.16 7.15 0.38
N THR A 38 10.25 5.84 0.66
CA THR A 38 9.69 4.81 -0.23
C THR A 38 8.18 4.94 -0.37
N ALA A 39 7.46 5.15 0.74
CA ALA A 39 6.02 5.35 0.74
C ALA A 39 5.62 6.53 -0.16
N PHE A 40 6.29 7.66 0.01
CA PHE A 40 6.03 8.89 -0.75
C PHE A 40 6.42 8.74 -2.22
N PHE A 41 7.65 8.31 -2.51
CA PHE A 41 8.16 8.18 -3.87
C PHE A 41 7.32 7.21 -4.70
N ALA A 42 7.01 6.03 -4.16
CA ALA A 42 6.18 5.06 -4.88
C ALA A 42 4.75 5.58 -5.12
N ALA A 43 4.20 6.35 -4.20
CA ALA A 43 2.90 6.98 -4.37
C ALA A 43 2.91 8.04 -5.48
N THR A 44 3.95 8.88 -5.58
CA THR A 44 4.09 9.87 -6.66
C THR A 44 4.22 9.21 -8.03
N VAL A 45 4.98 8.11 -8.13
CA VAL A 45 5.06 7.33 -9.39
C VAL A 45 3.70 6.74 -9.75
N GLY A 46 2.93 6.25 -8.77
CA GLY A 46 1.57 5.74 -8.98
C GLY A 46 0.60 6.75 -9.58
N LEU A 47 0.77 8.05 -9.30
CA LEU A 47 -0.07 9.12 -9.84
C LEU A 47 -0.02 9.23 -11.37
N VAL A 48 1.14 8.98 -11.97
CA VAL A 48 1.41 9.22 -13.40
C VAL A 48 1.42 7.97 -14.26
N GLN A 49 1.36 6.77 -13.64
CA GLN A 49 1.31 5.52 -14.39
C GLN A 49 -0.04 5.34 -15.09
N ASN A 50 -0.01 4.86 -16.34
CA ASN A 50 -1.20 4.48 -17.09
C ASN A 50 -1.41 2.97 -17.19
N ASP A 51 -0.38 2.18 -16.91
CA ASP A 51 -0.47 0.72 -16.85
C ASP A 51 -1.09 0.28 -15.52
N ILE A 52 -2.23 -0.43 -15.61
CA ILE A 52 -3.00 -0.89 -14.43
C ILE A 52 -2.16 -1.75 -13.48
N LYS A 53 -1.32 -2.66 -14.01
CA LYS A 53 -0.44 -3.50 -13.18
C LYS A 53 0.62 -2.67 -12.47
N ARG A 54 1.19 -1.67 -13.16
CA ARG A 54 2.19 -0.78 -12.57
C ARG A 54 1.60 0.10 -11.47
N VAL A 55 0.40 0.66 -11.67
CA VAL A 55 -0.30 1.42 -10.61
C VAL A 55 -0.44 0.57 -9.36
N ILE A 56 -0.94 -0.67 -9.48
CA ILE A 56 -1.12 -1.56 -8.33
C ILE A 56 0.24 -1.98 -7.72
N ALA A 57 1.27 -2.17 -8.53
CA ALA A 57 2.61 -2.52 -8.07
C ALA A 57 3.28 -1.38 -7.28
N TYR A 58 3.26 -0.14 -7.78
CA TYR A 58 3.77 1.03 -7.06
C TYR A 58 2.97 1.32 -5.79
N SER A 59 1.67 1.08 -5.83
CA SER A 59 0.85 1.09 -4.63
C SER A 59 1.31 0.05 -3.59
N THR A 60 1.76 -1.14 -4.01
CA THR A 60 2.35 -2.14 -3.11
C THR A 60 3.66 -1.62 -2.50
N CYS A 61 4.57 -1.06 -3.32
CA CYS A 61 5.81 -0.47 -2.82
C CYS A 61 5.54 0.64 -1.79
N SER A 62 4.53 1.49 -2.05
CA SER A 62 4.12 2.54 -1.10
C SER A 62 3.65 1.94 0.23
N GLN A 63 2.78 0.93 0.20
CA GLN A 63 2.26 0.30 1.42
C GLN A 63 3.35 -0.45 2.21
N LEU A 64 4.35 -1.01 1.55
CA LEU A 64 5.53 -1.56 2.23
C LEU A 64 6.31 -0.47 2.95
N GLY A 65 6.43 0.71 2.36
CA GLY A 65 7.01 1.89 3.03
C GLY A 65 6.29 2.22 4.34
N TYR A 66 4.95 2.18 4.37
CA TYR A 66 4.15 2.33 5.61
C TYR A 66 4.54 1.28 6.65
N MET A 67 4.65 0.01 6.25
CA MET A 67 5.02 -1.07 7.16
C MET A 67 6.43 -0.87 7.72
N PHE A 68 7.39 -0.44 6.90
CA PHE A 68 8.75 -0.14 7.38
C PHE A 68 8.79 1.04 8.34
N VAL A 69 7.98 2.08 8.12
CA VAL A 69 7.83 3.16 9.12
C VAL A 69 7.31 2.61 10.44
N ALA A 70 6.26 1.79 10.41
CA ALA A 70 5.70 1.18 11.63
C ALA A 70 6.73 0.33 12.36
N LEU A 71 7.54 -0.46 11.65
CA LEU A 71 8.63 -1.25 12.23
C LEU A 71 9.70 -0.34 12.86
N GLY A 72 10.12 0.70 12.15
CA GLY A 72 11.18 1.61 12.59
C GLY A 72 10.78 2.49 13.78
N VAL A 73 9.47 2.70 14.03
CA VAL A 73 8.98 3.36 15.26
C VAL A 73 8.67 2.35 16.38
N GLY A 74 8.94 1.06 16.19
CA GLY A 74 8.71 0.03 17.21
C GLY A 74 7.28 -0.53 17.24
N ALA A 75 6.41 -0.13 16.33
CA ALA A 75 5.01 -0.61 16.25
C ALA A 75 4.90 -1.92 15.44
N TYR A 76 5.65 -2.94 15.85
CA TYR A 76 5.76 -4.22 15.12
C TYR A 76 4.41 -4.90 14.90
N GLN A 77 3.53 -4.90 15.91
CA GLN A 77 2.21 -5.52 15.82
C GLN A 77 1.34 -4.84 14.77
N VAL A 78 1.41 -3.50 14.70
CA VAL A 78 0.67 -2.71 13.72
C VAL A 78 1.19 -2.98 12.30
N ALA A 79 2.52 -3.08 12.13
CA ALA A 79 3.13 -3.45 10.85
C ALA A 79 2.66 -4.82 10.35
N ILE A 80 2.66 -5.83 11.23
CA ILE A 80 2.20 -7.19 10.90
C ILE A 80 0.68 -7.23 10.65
N PHE A 81 -0.10 -6.48 11.41
CA PHE A 81 -1.54 -6.36 11.17
C PHE A 81 -1.82 -5.76 9.77
N HIS A 82 -1.11 -4.68 9.42
CA HIS A 82 -1.25 -4.10 8.07
C HIS A 82 -0.72 -5.03 6.97
N LEU A 83 0.35 -5.77 7.21
CA LEU A 83 0.86 -6.79 6.28
C LEU A 83 -0.22 -7.84 5.99
N PHE A 84 -0.91 -8.33 7.02
CA PHE A 84 -1.97 -9.32 6.88
C PHE A 84 -3.14 -8.76 6.03
N THR A 85 -3.68 -7.60 6.38
CA THR A 85 -4.79 -6.99 5.63
C THR A 85 -4.39 -6.63 4.20
N HIS A 86 -3.16 -6.13 4.02
CA HIS A 86 -2.58 -5.79 2.73
C HIS A 86 -2.50 -6.99 1.78
N ALA A 87 -2.11 -8.16 2.28
CA ALA A 87 -2.02 -9.37 1.46
C ALA A 87 -3.36 -9.70 0.79
N PHE A 88 -4.48 -9.57 1.52
CA PHE A 88 -5.82 -9.87 0.99
C PHE A 88 -6.28 -8.85 -0.04
N PHE A 89 -6.29 -7.57 0.28
CA PHE A 89 -6.81 -6.59 -0.67
C PHE A 89 -5.88 -6.40 -1.89
N LYS A 90 -4.58 -6.65 -1.75
CA LYS A 90 -3.66 -6.65 -2.91
C LYS A 90 -3.83 -7.87 -3.80
N ALA A 91 -4.01 -9.05 -3.23
CA ALA A 91 -4.36 -10.22 -4.01
C ALA A 91 -5.65 -9.98 -4.79
N LEU A 92 -6.67 -9.41 -4.15
CA LEU A 92 -7.94 -9.07 -4.79
C LEU A 92 -7.76 -8.10 -5.97
N LEU A 93 -7.00 -7.00 -5.77
CA LEU A 93 -6.74 -6.01 -6.81
C LEU A 93 -5.92 -6.56 -7.98
N PHE A 94 -4.88 -7.37 -7.72
CA PHE A 94 -4.08 -7.96 -8.79
C PHE A 94 -4.83 -9.02 -9.58
N LEU A 95 -5.62 -9.87 -8.92
CA LEU A 95 -6.44 -10.88 -9.60
C LEU A 95 -7.57 -10.20 -10.39
N GLY A 96 -8.19 -9.17 -9.82
CA GLY A 96 -9.18 -8.37 -10.52
C GLY A 96 -8.61 -7.67 -11.75
N ALA A 97 -7.44 -7.04 -11.63
CA ALA A 97 -6.75 -6.46 -12.78
C ALA A 97 -6.36 -7.51 -13.83
N GLY A 98 -5.95 -8.71 -13.41
CA GLY A 98 -5.69 -9.82 -14.33
C GLY A 98 -6.93 -10.24 -15.12
N SER A 99 -8.07 -10.37 -14.45
CA SER A 99 -9.36 -10.67 -15.09
C SER A 99 -9.78 -9.57 -16.07
N LEU A 100 -9.60 -8.30 -15.69
CA LEU A 100 -9.92 -7.13 -16.51
C LEU A 100 -9.05 -7.09 -17.78
N ILE A 101 -7.75 -7.25 -17.65
CA ILE A 101 -6.79 -7.29 -18.78
C ILE A 101 -7.14 -8.44 -19.75
N HIS A 102 -7.51 -9.60 -19.22
CA HIS A 102 -7.91 -10.74 -20.06
C HIS A 102 -9.20 -10.46 -20.84
N ALA A 103 -10.13 -9.70 -20.26
CA ALA A 103 -11.39 -9.34 -20.93
C ALA A 103 -11.22 -8.31 -22.06
N VAL A 104 -10.09 -7.56 -22.08
CA VAL A 104 -9.79 -6.52 -23.09
C VAL A 104 -8.57 -6.91 -23.96
N ASP A 105 -8.49 -8.15 -24.39
CA ASP A 105 -7.47 -8.65 -25.31
C ASP A 105 -6.01 -8.36 -24.87
N ASN A 106 -5.74 -8.48 -23.56
CA ASN A 106 -4.45 -8.23 -22.92
C ASN A 106 -3.96 -6.76 -22.97
N GLU A 107 -4.83 -5.79 -23.24
CA GLU A 107 -4.49 -4.38 -23.08
C GLU A 107 -4.25 -4.08 -21.58
N GLN A 108 -3.22 -3.28 -21.28
CA GLN A 108 -2.85 -2.89 -19.90
C GLN A 108 -2.93 -1.39 -19.69
N ASP A 109 -3.05 -0.60 -20.75
CA ASP A 109 -3.16 0.85 -20.68
C ASP A 109 -4.60 1.25 -20.33
N MET A 110 -4.79 1.80 -19.13
CA MET A 110 -6.09 2.26 -18.64
C MET A 110 -6.72 3.34 -19.52
N THR A 111 -5.92 4.09 -20.28
CA THR A 111 -6.43 5.14 -21.20
C THR A 111 -7.19 4.57 -22.41
N LYS A 112 -6.98 3.29 -22.70
CA LYS A 112 -7.64 2.56 -23.78
C LYS A 112 -8.77 1.65 -23.28
N MET A 113 -8.98 1.61 -21.96
CA MET A 113 -10.05 0.87 -21.32
C MET A 113 -11.22 1.82 -21.01
N GLY A 114 -12.38 1.27 -20.75
CA GLY A 114 -13.54 2.05 -20.27
C GLY A 114 -14.83 1.28 -20.37
N GLY A 115 -15.78 1.60 -19.49
CA GLY A 115 -17.11 1.02 -19.49
C GLY A 115 -17.21 -0.46 -19.12
N LEU A 116 -16.17 -1.03 -18.51
CA LEU A 116 -16.09 -2.46 -18.20
C LEU A 116 -17.03 -2.91 -17.08
N ARG A 117 -17.60 -1.96 -16.34
CA ARG A 117 -18.63 -2.25 -15.32
C ARG A 117 -19.81 -3.05 -15.86
N GLU A 118 -20.26 -2.74 -17.08
CA GLU A 118 -21.41 -3.42 -17.70
C GLU A 118 -21.02 -4.80 -18.25
N MET A 119 -19.79 -4.95 -18.73
CA MET A 119 -19.30 -6.20 -19.32
C MET A 119 -18.90 -7.23 -18.26
N ILE A 120 -18.24 -6.81 -17.19
CA ILE A 120 -17.68 -7.67 -16.13
C ILE A 120 -18.04 -7.14 -14.73
N PRO A 121 -19.32 -7.11 -14.35
CA PRO A 121 -19.78 -6.45 -13.13
C PRO A 121 -19.21 -7.04 -11.84
N PHE A 122 -18.95 -8.34 -11.79
CA PHE A 122 -18.33 -8.97 -10.61
C PHE A 122 -16.89 -8.55 -10.43
N THR A 123 -16.09 -8.52 -11.51
CA THR A 123 -14.70 -8.05 -11.45
C THR A 123 -14.65 -6.59 -11.02
N TRP A 124 -15.53 -5.75 -11.56
CA TRP A 124 -15.66 -4.35 -11.14
C TRP A 124 -15.99 -4.22 -9.65
N LEU A 125 -16.94 -5.02 -9.14
CA LEU A 125 -17.31 -5.01 -7.72
C LEU A 125 -16.11 -5.40 -6.83
N PHE A 126 -15.36 -6.44 -7.20
CA PHE A 126 -14.18 -6.86 -6.45
C PHE A 126 -13.06 -5.81 -6.48
N MET A 127 -12.85 -5.16 -7.62
CA MET A 127 -11.91 -4.04 -7.73
C MET A 127 -12.36 -2.86 -6.86
N LEU A 128 -13.65 -2.55 -6.79
CA LEU A 128 -14.20 -1.51 -5.92
C LEU A 128 -13.96 -1.85 -4.44
N ILE A 129 -14.26 -3.07 -4.00
CA ILE A 129 -14.03 -3.52 -2.62
C ILE A 129 -12.53 -3.41 -2.26
N GLY A 130 -11.65 -3.88 -3.16
CA GLY A 130 -10.20 -3.78 -2.97
C GLY A 130 -9.70 -2.32 -2.90
N THR A 131 -10.28 -1.45 -3.71
CA THR A 131 -9.98 -0.01 -3.72
C THR A 131 -10.44 0.67 -2.44
N LEU A 132 -11.65 0.40 -1.96
CA LEU A 132 -12.16 0.91 -0.69
C LEU A 132 -11.30 0.43 0.49
N ALA A 133 -10.88 -0.84 0.48
CA ALA A 133 -9.98 -1.35 1.50
C ALA A 133 -8.60 -0.68 1.45
N LEU A 134 -8.03 -0.48 0.27
CA LEU A 134 -6.73 0.16 0.09
C LEU A 134 -6.74 1.65 0.50
N THR A 135 -7.80 2.38 0.14
CA THR A 135 -7.92 3.82 0.45
C THR A 135 -8.19 4.10 1.92
N GLY A 136 -8.59 3.10 2.69
CA GLY A 136 -8.94 3.27 4.10
C GLY A 136 -10.35 3.83 4.30
N PHE A 137 -11.31 3.39 3.47
CA PHE A 137 -12.71 3.76 3.67
C PHE A 137 -13.21 3.23 5.03
N PRO A 138 -14.01 4.01 5.78
CA PRO A 138 -14.52 3.58 7.09
C PRO A 138 -15.11 2.16 7.07
N PHE A 139 -14.84 1.40 8.12
CA PHE A 139 -15.21 0.00 8.31
C PHE A 139 -14.50 -1.03 7.42
N MET A 140 -13.62 -0.61 6.51
CA MET A 140 -12.77 -1.51 5.73
C MET A 140 -11.47 -1.82 6.48
N ALA A 141 -10.82 -2.94 6.12
CA ALA A 141 -9.60 -3.41 6.80
C ALA A 141 -8.44 -2.39 6.77
N GLY A 142 -8.29 -1.66 5.65
CA GLY A 142 -7.26 -0.63 5.51
C GLY A 142 -7.48 0.60 6.39
N TYR A 143 -8.73 0.92 6.74
CA TYR A 143 -9.03 1.99 7.70
C TYR A 143 -8.33 1.73 9.04
N PHE A 144 -8.61 0.59 9.65
CA PHE A 144 -8.02 0.25 10.95
C PHE A 144 -6.50 0.08 10.90
N SER A 145 -5.99 -0.59 9.88
CA SER A 145 -4.56 -0.94 9.84
C SER A 145 -3.66 0.20 9.39
N LYS A 146 -4.11 1.04 8.44
CA LYS A 146 -3.33 2.17 7.94
C LYS A 146 -3.33 3.34 8.93
N ASP A 147 -4.49 3.65 9.52
CA ASP A 147 -4.62 4.72 10.50
C ASP A 147 -3.77 4.41 11.73
N ALA A 148 -3.77 3.15 12.21
CA ALA A 148 -2.90 2.73 13.30
C ALA A 148 -1.39 2.95 13.00
N ILE A 149 -0.94 2.79 11.74
CA ILE A 149 0.44 3.11 11.37
C ILE A 149 0.71 4.62 11.44
N ILE A 150 -0.21 5.44 10.93
CA ILE A 150 -0.06 6.90 10.93
C ILE A 150 -0.07 7.43 12.36
N GLU A 151 -0.96 6.92 13.21
CA GLU A 151 -1.01 7.26 14.63
C GLU A 151 0.27 6.84 15.37
N ALA A 152 0.76 5.62 15.13
CA ALA A 152 2.02 5.15 15.71
C ALA A 152 3.21 6.01 15.28
N ALA A 153 3.26 6.43 14.01
CA ALA A 153 4.30 7.33 13.52
C ALA A 153 4.22 8.71 14.18
N PHE A 154 3.01 9.23 14.43
CA PHE A 154 2.84 10.51 15.11
C PHE A 154 3.23 10.44 16.60
N ALA A 155 2.82 9.39 17.30
CA ALA A 155 3.06 9.20 18.73
C ALA A 155 4.50 8.77 19.08
N ALA A 156 5.31 8.41 18.09
CA ALA A 156 6.65 7.89 18.32
C ALA A 156 7.64 8.96 18.82
N HIS A 157 8.63 8.51 19.57
CA HIS A 157 9.74 9.36 20.07
C HIS A 157 11.00 9.30 19.20
N ASN A 158 10.89 8.73 17.99
CA ASN A 158 12.01 8.65 17.05
C ASN A 158 12.31 10.05 16.45
N PRO A 159 13.58 10.46 16.28
CA PRO A 159 13.92 11.78 15.72
C PRO A 159 13.30 12.08 14.35
N ALA A 160 13.00 11.06 13.55
CA ALA A 160 12.41 11.20 12.23
C ALA A 160 10.87 11.05 12.21
N HIS A 161 10.20 10.96 13.37
CA HIS A 161 8.77 10.65 13.45
C HIS A 161 7.88 11.67 12.72
N MET A 162 8.11 12.99 12.89
CA MET A 162 7.31 14.03 12.22
C MET A 162 7.51 14.04 10.71
N PHE A 163 8.74 13.79 10.25
CA PHE A 163 9.02 13.61 8.82
C PHE A 163 8.24 12.42 8.27
N ALA A 164 8.32 11.27 8.94
CA ALA A 164 7.61 10.08 8.53
C ALA A 164 6.09 10.28 8.54
N PHE A 165 5.53 10.85 9.61
CA PHE A 165 4.10 11.18 9.70
C PHE A 165 3.64 12.02 8.51
N THR A 166 4.34 13.12 8.20
CA THR A 166 3.99 14.00 7.09
C THR A 166 4.03 13.26 5.75
N MET A 167 5.09 12.47 5.51
CA MET A 167 5.22 11.67 4.28
C MET A 167 4.11 10.64 4.15
N LEU A 168 3.71 9.97 5.24
CA LEU A 168 2.63 8.99 5.23
C LEU A 168 1.28 9.64 4.95
N VAL A 169 0.97 10.78 5.58
CA VAL A 169 -0.29 11.50 5.34
C VAL A 169 -0.41 11.93 3.88
N VAL A 170 0.63 12.53 3.31
CA VAL A 170 0.63 12.92 1.89
C VAL A 170 0.53 11.70 0.97
N SER A 171 1.23 10.61 1.32
CA SER A 171 1.12 9.34 0.56
C SER A 171 -0.27 8.73 0.63
N ALA A 172 -1.00 8.90 1.74
CA ALA A 172 -2.39 8.45 1.87
C ALA A 172 -3.31 9.20 0.89
N LEU A 173 -3.13 10.51 0.77
CA LEU A 173 -3.87 11.33 -0.20
C LEU A 173 -3.57 10.88 -1.64
N PHE A 174 -2.31 10.65 -1.99
CA PHE A 174 -1.93 10.14 -3.30
C PHE A 174 -2.46 8.73 -3.57
N THR A 175 -2.47 7.88 -2.54
CA THR A 175 -3.06 6.54 -2.62
C THR A 175 -4.54 6.60 -2.98
N SER A 176 -5.28 7.50 -2.34
CA SER A 176 -6.70 7.71 -2.66
C SER A 176 -6.86 8.18 -4.11
N PHE A 177 -6.09 9.18 -4.53
CA PHE A 177 -6.19 9.75 -5.87
C PHE A 177 -5.94 8.71 -6.97
N TYR A 178 -4.81 8.00 -6.96
CA TYR A 178 -4.50 7.05 -8.03
C TYR A 178 -5.41 5.81 -8.02
N SER A 179 -5.92 5.42 -6.85
CA SER A 179 -6.84 4.29 -6.74
C SER A 179 -8.20 4.61 -7.33
N TRP A 180 -8.75 5.80 -7.06
CA TRP A 180 -9.98 6.25 -7.69
C TRP A 180 -9.80 6.55 -9.18
N ARG A 181 -8.64 7.12 -9.57
CA ARG A 181 -8.29 7.28 -10.99
C ARG A 181 -8.34 5.94 -11.72
N LEU A 182 -7.76 4.89 -11.16
CA LEU A 182 -7.82 3.54 -11.73
C LEU A 182 -9.27 3.08 -11.91
N MET A 183 -10.11 3.23 -10.89
CA MET A 183 -11.52 2.80 -10.93
C MET A 183 -12.37 3.56 -11.95
N PHE A 184 -12.08 4.85 -12.18
CA PHE A 184 -12.84 5.67 -13.13
C PHE A 184 -12.35 5.56 -14.58
N MET A 185 -11.11 5.13 -14.79
CA MET A 185 -10.56 4.97 -16.14
C MET A 185 -10.83 3.57 -16.72
N THR A 186 -11.11 2.58 -15.88
CA THR A 186 -11.40 1.20 -16.27
C THR A 186 -12.88 0.86 -16.12
#